data_49d5d9922dada48786a2f206ea048192
#
_entry.id   49d5d9922dada48786a2f206ea048192
#
_cell.length_a   1.000
_cell.length_b   1.000
_cell.length_c   1.000
_cell.angle_alpha   90.00
_cell.angle_beta   90.00
_cell.angle_gamma   90.00
#
_symmetry.space_group_name_H-M   'P 1'
#
loop_
_entity.id
_entity.type
_entity.pdbx_description
1 polymer ?
#
loop_
_entity_poly.entity_id
_entity_poly.type
_entity_poly.pdbx_seq_one_letter_code
_entity_poly.pdbx_strand_id
1 'polypeptide(L)'
;MRTQRQTHHGPRKSSVPQAPRELLESPVLICGLGNPGEKYARTRHNAGFAVVDALAERHGVSYWKSEAGCQVAEITLPAASSAASGEKRRVLLAKPQDFMNTSGGPLSKLARAHHLQPAQILVVHDEVDLAEGQLNFKEGGGLNSHNGLRSIADKLQTRDFMRLQFGIGRPPGKMPVADYVLRELKGNNLEDFLVTAQTAADQVEQLLRS
;
A
#
# COMPACT_ATOMS: atom_id res chain seq x y z
N MET A 1 -0.69 -27.34 44.05
CA MET A 1 -0.50 -27.36 42.57
C MET A 1 -1.48 -26.39 41.91
N ARG A 2 -1.03 -25.20 41.49
CA ARG A 2 -1.84 -24.23 40.78
C ARG A 2 -1.52 -24.31 39.28
N THR A 3 -2.46 -24.79 38.49
CA THR A 3 -2.38 -24.91 37.05
C THR A 3 -2.53 -23.52 36.43
N GLN A 4 -1.46 -22.97 35.84
CA GLN A 4 -1.53 -21.73 35.05
C GLN A 4 -2.23 -22.05 33.74
N ARG A 5 -3.39 -21.43 33.50
CA ARG A 5 -4.04 -21.40 32.19
C ARG A 5 -3.28 -20.42 31.31
N GLN A 6 -2.55 -20.94 30.32
CA GLN A 6 -2.04 -20.15 29.21
C GLN A 6 -3.22 -19.74 28.32
N THR A 7 -3.54 -18.47 28.32
CA THR A 7 -4.49 -17.88 27.35
C THR A 7 -3.74 -17.69 26.04
N HIS A 8 -3.97 -18.58 25.08
CA HIS A 8 -3.58 -18.36 23.69
C HIS A 8 -4.43 -17.17 23.15
N HIS A 9 -3.82 -16.00 23.04
CA HIS A 9 -4.35 -14.95 22.19
C HIS A 9 -4.04 -15.31 20.75
N GLY A 10 -5.05 -15.83 20.03
CA GLY A 10 -4.99 -15.99 18.59
C GLY A 10 -4.81 -14.61 17.91
N PRO A 11 -4.26 -14.55 16.69
CA PRO A 11 -4.05 -13.30 15.97
C PRO A 11 -5.40 -12.56 15.84
N ARG A 12 -5.44 -11.31 16.32
CA ARG A 12 -6.61 -10.44 16.12
C ARG A 12 -6.77 -10.26 14.62
N LYS A 13 -7.89 -10.70 14.06
CA LYS A 13 -8.26 -10.37 12.68
C LYS A 13 -8.32 -8.84 12.61
N SER A 14 -7.42 -8.23 11.83
CA SER A 14 -7.49 -6.80 11.53
C SER A 14 -8.79 -6.57 10.76
N SER A 15 -9.75 -5.91 11.38
CA SER A 15 -10.95 -5.47 10.67
C SER A 15 -10.58 -4.31 9.76
N VAL A 16 -10.98 -4.37 8.49
CA VAL A 16 -10.83 -3.25 7.57
C VAL A 16 -11.70 -2.11 8.11
N PRO A 17 -11.14 -0.90 8.33
CA PRO A 17 -11.93 0.22 8.83
C PRO A 17 -12.91 0.72 7.77
N GLN A 18 -13.84 1.56 8.18
CA GLN A 18 -14.63 2.32 7.21
C GLN A 18 -13.75 3.37 6.53
N ALA A 19 -13.83 3.48 5.21
CA ALA A 19 -13.05 4.47 4.46
C ALA A 19 -13.54 5.90 4.76
N PRO A 20 -12.62 6.88 4.85
CA PRO A 20 -13.00 8.29 4.83
C PRO A 20 -13.83 8.62 3.58
N ARG A 21 -14.82 9.50 3.72
CA ARG A 21 -15.70 9.88 2.62
C ARG A 21 -14.94 10.36 1.39
N GLU A 22 -13.91 11.17 1.61
CA GLU A 22 -13.08 11.76 0.57
C GLU A 22 -12.33 10.68 -0.24
N LEU A 23 -11.88 9.61 0.42
CA LEU A 23 -11.26 8.46 -0.26
C LEU A 23 -12.27 7.70 -1.14
N LEU A 24 -13.56 7.83 -0.87
CA LEU A 24 -14.61 7.20 -1.65
C LEU A 24 -15.06 8.05 -2.86
N GLU A 25 -14.58 9.28 -3.00
CA GLU A 25 -14.81 10.12 -4.18
C GLU A 25 -14.00 9.62 -5.37
N SER A 26 -14.64 9.54 -6.54
CA SER A 26 -13.99 9.06 -7.77
C SER A 26 -13.36 10.23 -8.55
N PRO A 27 -12.15 10.07 -9.07
CA PRO A 27 -11.28 8.90 -8.99
C PRO A 27 -10.53 8.79 -7.66
N VAL A 28 -10.16 7.56 -7.28
CA VAL A 28 -9.26 7.26 -6.18
C VAL A 28 -7.88 6.92 -6.73
N LEU A 29 -6.82 7.31 -6.05
CA LEU A 29 -5.46 6.92 -6.41
C LEU A 29 -4.86 5.97 -5.37
N ILE A 30 -4.50 4.76 -5.77
CA ILE A 30 -3.72 3.81 -4.97
C ILE A 30 -2.27 3.88 -5.45
N CYS A 31 -1.40 4.39 -4.61
CA CYS A 31 0.03 4.49 -4.87
C CYS A 31 0.79 3.43 -4.08
N GLY A 32 1.36 2.44 -4.76
CA GLY A 32 2.32 1.53 -4.15
C GLY A 32 3.72 2.14 -4.12
N LEU A 33 4.40 2.08 -2.97
CA LEU A 33 5.80 2.47 -2.87
C LEU A 33 6.73 1.30 -3.16
N GLY A 34 7.85 1.60 -3.81
CA GLY A 34 8.89 0.66 -4.19
C GLY A 34 10.00 1.36 -4.97
N ASN A 35 11.08 0.65 -5.21
CA ASN A 35 12.15 1.06 -6.11
C ASN A 35 11.97 0.39 -7.48
N PRO A 36 12.15 1.10 -8.59
CA PRO A 36 12.06 0.51 -9.92
C PRO A 36 13.23 -0.42 -10.22
N GLY A 37 12.98 -1.40 -11.07
CA GLY A 37 13.98 -2.34 -11.59
C GLY A 37 13.95 -3.72 -10.94
N GLU A 38 14.34 -4.73 -11.71
CA GLU A 38 14.31 -6.17 -11.36
C GLU A 38 15.06 -6.47 -10.06
N LYS A 39 16.15 -5.78 -9.81
CA LYS A 39 16.96 -5.89 -8.59
C LYS A 39 16.15 -5.70 -7.29
N TYR A 40 15.10 -4.89 -7.33
CA TYR A 40 14.30 -4.54 -6.15
C TYR A 40 12.94 -5.27 -6.10
N ALA A 41 12.56 -5.94 -7.19
CA ALA A 41 11.24 -6.54 -7.36
C ALA A 41 10.84 -7.48 -6.21
N ARG A 42 11.82 -8.20 -5.65
CA ARG A 42 11.61 -9.19 -4.58
C ARG A 42 12.18 -8.70 -3.24
N THR A 43 12.05 -7.43 -2.93
CA THR A 43 12.50 -6.87 -1.66
C THR A 43 11.31 -6.43 -0.81
N ARG A 44 11.48 -6.41 0.52
CA ARG A 44 10.45 -5.94 1.45
C ARG A 44 10.04 -4.49 1.16
N HIS A 45 10.99 -3.67 0.70
CA HIS A 45 10.74 -2.25 0.37
C HIS A 45 9.82 -2.06 -0.83
N ASN A 46 9.59 -3.10 -1.63
CA ASN A 46 8.66 -3.12 -2.75
C ASN A 46 7.27 -3.69 -2.39
N ALA A 47 6.93 -3.77 -1.09
CA ALA A 47 5.60 -4.23 -0.65
C ALA A 47 4.45 -3.45 -1.31
N GLY A 48 4.59 -2.13 -1.46
CA GLY A 48 3.59 -1.31 -2.13
C GLY A 48 3.41 -1.69 -3.61
N PHE A 49 4.51 -1.91 -4.34
CA PHE A 49 4.44 -2.38 -5.73
C PHE A 49 3.76 -3.74 -5.81
N ALA A 50 4.10 -4.68 -4.93
CA ALA A 50 3.51 -6.01 -4.93
C ALA A 50 1.98 -5.99 -4.72
N VAL A 51 1.47 -5.13 -3.83
CA VAL A 51 0.02 -4.98 -3.60
C VAL A 51 -0.67 -4.36 -4.82
N VAL A 52 -0.07 -3.34 -5.43
CA VAL A 52 -0.62 -2.69 -6.63
C VAL A 52 -0.60 -3.64 -7.82
N ASP A 53 0.45 -4.47 -7.97
CA ASP A 53 0.51 -5.51 -8.99
C ASP A 53 -0.56 -6.59 -8.76
N ALA A 54 -0.79 -7.01 -7.51
CA ALA A 54 -1.86 -7.95 -7.17
C ALA A 54 -3.26 -7.42 -7.53
N LEU A 55 -3.53 -6.12 -7.26
CA LEU A 55 -4.78 -5.47 -7.69
C LEU A 55 -4.92 -5.44 -9.21
N ALA A 56 -3.84 -5.07 -9.91
CA ALA A 56 -3.83 -5.00 -11.37
C ALA A 56 -4.11 -6.37 -12.00
N GLU A 57 -3.45 -7.43 -11.52
CA GLU A 57 -3.63 -8.80 -12.00
C GLU A 57 -5.08 -9.27 -11.84
N ARG A 58 -5.71 -9.05 -10.68
CA ARG A 58 -7.11 -9.42 -10.40
C ARG A 58 -8.11 -8.75 -11.33
N HIS A 59 -7.80 -7.56 -11.78
CA HIS A 59 -8.65 -6.78 -12.68
C HIS A 59 -8.26 -6.90 -14.15
N GLY A 60 -7.38 -7.87 -14.50
CA GLY A 60 -6.99 -8.16 -15.87
C GLY A 60 -6.21 -7.04 -16.55
N VAL A 61 -5.50 -6.22 -15.78
CA VAL A 61 -4.63 -5.18 -16.32
C VAL A 61 -3.49 -5.83 -17.09
N SER A 62 -3.46 -5.60 -18.40
CA SER A 62 -2.42 -6.11 -19.31
C SER A 62 -1.40 -5.05 -19.72
N TYR A 63 -1.68 -3.79 -19.42
CA TYR A 63 -0.84 -2.67 -19.85
C TYR A 63 -0.72 -1.58 -18.78
N TRP A 64 0.50 -1.12 -18.56
CA TRP A 64 0.84 0.00 -17.69
C TRP A 64 1.28 1.19 -18.55
N LYS A 65 0.57 2.31 -18.43
CA LYS A 65 0.92 3.56 -19.09
C LYS A 65 1.99 4.29 -18.29
N SER A 66 2.98 4.86 -18.98
CA SER A 66 3.91 5.82 -18.36
C SER A 66 3.26 7.20 -18.30
N GLU A 67 3.06 7.73 -17.10
CA GLU A 67 2.44 9.03 -16.87
C GLU A 67 3.03 9.70 -15.62
N ALA A 68 3.40 10.98 -15.73
CA ALA A 68 3.92 11.80 -14.64
C ALA A 68 5.10 11.20 -13.87
N GLY A 69 5.88 10.28 -14.49
CA GLY A 69 6.96 9.55 -13.84
C GLY A 69 6.50 8.33 -13.03
N CYS A 70 5.26 7.89 -13.23
CA CYS A 70 4.71 6.65 -12.69
C CYS A 70 4.38 5.65 -13.81
N GLN A 71 4.39 4.36 -13.48
CA GLN A 71 3.57 3.38 -14.19
C GLN A 71 2.16 3.47 -13.65
N VAL A 72 1.18 3.69 -14.51
CA VAL A 72 -0.22 3.90 -14.16
C VAL A 72 -1.10 2.90 -14.89
N ALA A 73 -2.03 2.30 -14.16
CA ALA A 73 -3.12 1.51 -14.71
C ALA A 73 -4.45 1.99 -14.12
N GLU A 74 -5.54 1.69 -14.79
CA GLU A 74 -6.88 2.05 -14.33
C GLU A 74 -7.72 0.79 -14.16
N ILE A 75 -8.39 0.68 -13.04
CA ILE A 75 -9.38 -0.36 -12.76
C ILE A 75 -10.70 0.27 -12.34
N THR A 76 -11.74 -0.52 -12.31
CA THR A 76 -13.07 -0.09 -11.90
C THR A 76 -13.59 -1.00 -10.79
N LEU A 77 -13.99 -0.41 -9.67
CA LEU A 77 -14.61 -1.12 -8.54
C LEU A 77 -16.09 -0.75 -8.40
N PRO A 78 -16.95 -1.65 -7.90
CA PRO A 78 -18.31 -1.29 -7.49
C PRO A 78 -18.26 -0.24 -6.38
N ALA A 79 -19.09 0.80 -6.45
CA ALA A 79 -19.26 1.74 -5.34
C ALA A 79 -20.23 1.16 -4.29
N ALA A 80 -20.04 1.50 -3.00
CA ALA A 80 -20.86 0.95 -1.91
C ALA A 80 -22.37 1.29 -2.06
N SER A 81 -22.68 2.47 -2.58
CA SER A 81 -24.05 2.91 -2.87
C SER A 81 -24.71 2.16 -4.04
N SER A 82 -23.99 1.29 -4.72
CA SER A 82 -24.33 0.78 -6.04
C SER A 82 -25.07 -0.55 -6.06
N ALA A 83 -25.41 -1.15 -4.92
CA ALA A 83 -26.22 -2.38 -4.92
C ALA A 83 -27.54 -2.20 -5.70
N ALA A 84 -28.01 -0.96 -5.87
CA ALA A 84 -29.22 -0.62 -6.63
C ALA A 84 -28.94 0.26 -7.88
N SER A 85 -27.82 1.02 -7.94
CA SER A 85 -27.54 2.00 -9.00
C SER A 85 -26.54 1.55 -10.07
N GLY A 86 -25.78 0.48 -9.82
CA GLY A 86 -24.73 0.01 -10.73
C GLY A 86 -23.55 0.99 -10.86
N GLU A 87 -23.43 1.97 -9.96
CA GLU A 87 -22.38 2.99 -9.98
C GLU A 87 -21.00 2.35 -9.79
N LYS A 88 -20.04 2.76 -10.61
CA LYS A 88 -18.69 2.24 -10.60
C LYS A 88 -17.73 3.34 -10.20
N ARG A 89 -16.75 2.98 -9.35
CA ARG A 89 -15.67 3.85 -8.94
C ARG A 89 -14.44 3.63 -9.82
N ARG A 90 -13.93 4.70 -10.36
CA ARG A 90 -12.68 4.71 -11.10
C ARG A 90 -11.51 4.74 -10.11
N VAL A 91 -10.56 3.83 -10.25
CA VAL A 91 -9.39 3.71 -9.39
C VAL A 91 -8.13 3.70 -10.24
N LEU A 92 -7.25 4.65 -9.97
CA LEU A 92 -5.92 4.70 -10.56
C LEU A 92 -4.94 3.91 -9.69
N LEU A 93 -4.24 2.98 -10.29
CA LEU A 93 -3.12 2.25 -9.70
C LEU A 93 -1.82 2.90 -10.15
N ALA A 94 -0.93 3.26 -9.23
CA ALA A 94 0.31 3.93 -9.57
C ALA A 94 1.52 3.31 -8.86
N LYS A 95 2.61 3.16 -9.62
CA LYS A 95 3.95 2.80 -9.15
C LYS A 95 4.93 3.89 -9.57
N PRO A 96 5.39 4.79 -8.67
CA PRO A 96 6.41 5.78 -8.98
C PRO A 96 7.68 5.11 -9.51
N GLN A 97 8.26 5.68 -10.56
CA GLN A 97 9.46 5.12 -11.22
C GLN A 97 10.76 5.82 -10.81
N ASP A 98 10.71 6.67 -9.80
CA ASP A 98 11.87 7.20 -9.10
C ASP A 98 12.25 6.31 -7.92
N PHE A 99 13.46 6.50 -7.36
CA PHE A 99 13.85 5.81 -6.12
C PHE A 99 12.98 6.23 -4.94
N MET A 100 12.90 5.37 -3.93
CA MET A 100 12.04 5.52 -2.77
C MET A 100 12.04 6.93 -2.16
N ASN A 101 13.20 7.53 -1.94
CA ASN A 101 13.34 8.85 -1.33
C ASN A 101 12.85 10.01 -2.20
N THR A 102 12.53 9.78 -3.45
CA THR A 102 12.02 10.79 -4.40
C THR A 102 10.62 10.46 -4.96
N SER A 103 9.95 9.43 -4.44
CA SER A 103 8.62 8.96 -4.88
C SER A 103 7.54 10.05 -4.85
N GLY A 104 7.67 11.05 -3.97
CA GLY A 104 6.70 12.14 -3.86
C GLY A 104 6.63 13.03 -5.10
N GLY A 105 7.73 13.18 -5.85
CA GLY A 105 7.74 13.96 -7.09
C GLY A 105 6.77 13.43 -8.15
N PRO A 106 6.94 12.19 -8.62
CA PRO A 106 6.00 11.53 -9.54
C PRO A 106 4.57 11.52 -9.02
N LEU A 107 4.36 11.10 -7.76
CA LEU A 107 3.02 11.04 -7.18
C LEU A 107 2.30 12.38 -7.19
N SER A 108 2.97 13.46 -6.77
CA SER A 108 2.37 14.80 -6.74
C SER A 108 2.03 15.34 -8.13
N LYS A 109 2.84 15.02 -9.14
CA LYS A 109 2.56 15.35 -10.54
C LYS A 109 1.33 14.60 -11.05
N LEU A 110 1.23 13.31 -10.75
CA LEU A 110 0.11 12.46 -11.13
C LEU A 110 -1.19 12.94 -10.46
N ALA A 111 -1.16 13.20 -9.14
CA ALA A 111 -2.30 13.72 -8.41
C ALA A 111 -2.83 15.05 -9.00
N ARG A 112 -1.93 15.97 -9.35
CA ARG A 112 -2.31 17.22 -10.03
C ARG A 112 -2.90 17.00 -11.42
N ALA A 113 -2.33 16.09 -12.20
CA ALA A 113 -2.83 15.78 -13.55
C ALA A 113 -4.26 15.25 -13.53
N HIS A 114 -4.65 14.56 -12.45
CA HIS A 114 -5.99 14.01 -12.25
C HIS A 114 -6.86 14.84 -11.29
N HIS A 115 -6.41 16.04 -10.87
CA HIS A 115 -7.12 16.94 -9.94
C HIS A 115 -7.49 16.29 -8.61
N LEU A 116 -6.65 15.37 -8.11
CA LEU A 116 -6.87 14.63 -6.87
C LEU A 116 -6.44 15.43 -5.65
N GLN A 117 -7.28 15.40 -4.63
CA GLN A 117 -6.91 15.89 -3.30
C GLN A 117 -6.10 14.80 -2.55
N PRO A 118 -5.24 15.16 -1.58
CA PRO A 118 -4.50 14.18 -0.77
C PRO A 118 -5.40 13.14 -0.10
N ALA A 119 -6.58 13.51 0.36
CA ALA A 119 -7.55 12.61 0.98
C ALA A 119 -8.13 11.53 0.03
N GLN A 120 -7.97 11.70 -1.30
CA GLN A 120 -8.33 10.69 -2.31
C GLN A 120 -7.18 9.72 -2.62
N ILE A 121 -6.08 9.78 -1.86
CA ILE A 121 -4.87 8.98 -2.09
C ILE A 121 -4.72 7.94 -0.99
N LEU A 122 -4.60 6.67 -1.38
CA LEU A 122 -4.17 5.57 -0.54
C LEU A 122 -2.72 5.21 -0.89
N VAL A 123 -1.80 5.35 0.05
CA VAL A 123 -0.39 4.97 -0.10
C VAL A 123 -0.15 3.61 0.55
N VAL A 124 0.39 2.65 -0.18
CA VAL A 124 0.78 1.33 0.31
C VAL A 124 2.29 1.28 0.50
N HIS A 125 2.74 0.91 1.70
CA HIS A 125 4.17 0.90 2.03
C HIS A 125 4.52 -0.19 3.06
N ASP A 126 5.78 -0.60 3.12
CA ASP A 126 6.31 -1.48 4.15
C ASP A 126 6.39 -0.78 5.52
N GLU A 127 6.16 -1.55 6.59
CA GLU A 127 6.19 -1.05 7.97
C GLU A 127 6.94 -2.01 8.89
N VAL A 128 8.10 -1.57 9.40
CA VAL A 128 8.95 -2.37 10.28
C VAL A 128 8.39 -2.56 11.68
N ASP A 129 7.52 -1.66 12.13
CA ASP A 129 6.94 -1.70 13.47
C ASP A 129 5.67 -2.57 13.55
N LEU A 130 5.23 -3.13 12.42
CA LEU A 130 4.22 -4.17 12.35
C LEU A 130 4.87 -5.54 12.11
N ALA A 131 4.37 -6.56 12.80
CA ALA A 131 4.83 -7.92 12.59
C ALA A 131 4.61 -8.36 11.13
N GLU A 132 5.47 -9.25 10.64
CA GLU A 132 5.37 -9.80 9.28
C GLU A 132 3.99 -10.41 9.04
N GLY A 133 3.39 -10.08 7.90
CA GLY A 133 2.04 -10.52 7.53
C GLY A 133 0.89 -9.72 8.15
N GLN A 134 1.16 -8.78 9.05
CA GLN A 134 0.12 -7.88 9.57
C GLN A 134 -0.12 -6.72 8.61
N LEU A 135 -1.39 -6.31 8.51
CA LEU A 135 -1.85 -5.18 7.70
C LEU A 135 -2.59 -4.20 8.59
N ASN A 136 -2.33 -2.91 8.41
CA ASN A 136 -3.02 -1.87 9.19
C ASN A 136 -3.30 -0.64 8.32
N PHE A 137 -4.56 -0.19 8.34
CA PHE A 137 -4.93 1.09 7.74
C PHE A 137 -4.73 2.22 8.74
N LYS A 138 -4.15 3.33 8.25
CA LYS A 138 -3.88 4.50 9.06
C LYS A 138 -4.09 5.77 8.25
N GLU A 139 -4.81 6.71 8.82
CA GLU A 139 -4.96 8.06 8.27
C GLU A 139 -3.98 9.02 8.97
N GLY A 140 -3.28 9.83 8.19
CA GLY A 140 -2.38 10.86 8.72
C GLY A 140 -1.29 10.36 9.68
N GLY A 141 -0.76 11.25 10.52
CA GLY A 141 0.16 10.95 11.62
C GLY A 141 1.63 10.78 11.24
N GLY A 142 2.42 10.16 12.13
CA GLY A 142 3.86 9.98 11.98
C GLY A 142 4.26 9.15 10.76
N LEU A 143 5.42 9.43 10.17
CA LEU A 143 5.90 8.80 8.94
C LEU A 143 6.88 7.64 9.21
N ASN A 144 7.11 7.29 10.47
CA ASN A 144 7.93 6.18 10.97
C ASN A 144 9.30 6.05 10.28
N SER A 145 9.93 7.19 9.98
CA SER A 145 11.23 7.29 9.27
C SER A 145 11.24 6.70 7.84
N HIS A 146 10.09 6.37 7.26
CA HIS A 146 9.99 5.83 5.90
C HIS A 146 10.26 6.92 4.86
N ASN A 147 11.35 6.79 4.10
CA ASN A 147 11.81 7.82 3.16
C ASN A 147 10.79 8.14 2.05
N GLY A 148 10.07 7.14 1.54
CA GLY A 148 9.02 7.34 0.54
C GLY A 148 7.85 8.17 1.09
N LEU A 149 7.40 7.88 2.31
CA LEU A 149 6.35 8.67 2.97
C LEU A 149 6.78 10.12 3.24
N ARG A 150 8.04 10.32 3.66
CA ARG A 150 8.59 11.68 3.84
C ARG A 150 8.58 12.47 2.54
N SER A 151 9.02 11.84 1.44
CA SER A 151 9.01 12.44 0.11
C SER A 151 7.59 12.81 -0.33
N ILE A 152 6.60 11.94 -0.10
CA ILE A 152 5.20 12.21 -0.42
C ILE A 152 4.67 13.38 0.41
N ALA A 153 4.83 13.34 1.73
CA ALA A 153 4.35 14.40 2.62
C ALA A 153 4.97 15.76 2.30
N ASP A 154 6.28 15.77 1.93
CA ASP A 154 6.95 17.00 1.47
C ASP A 154 6.34 17.54 0.18
N LYS A 155 6.07 16.71 -0.82
CA LYS A 155 5.54 17.15 -2.12
C LYS A 155 4.05 17.45 -2.12
N LEU A 156 3.27 16.77 -1.29
CA LEU A 156 1.84 17.08 -1.09
C LEU A 156 1.60 18.20 -0.07
N GLN A 157 2.62 18.60 0.70
CA GLN A 157 2.57 19.60 1.80
C GLN A 157 1.54 19.21 2.89
N THR A 158 1.28 17.93 3.05
CA THR A 158 0.39 17.38 4.08
C THR A 158 0.74 15.92 4.39
N ARG A 159 0.25 15.45 5.54
CA ARG A 159 0.28 14.04 5.94
C ARG A 159 -1.11 13.40 5.93
N ASP A 160 -2.13 14.17 5.55
CA ASP A 160 -3.54 13.77 5.60
C ASP A 160 -3.93 12.98 4.34
N PHE A 161 -3.34 11.81 4.22
CA PHE A 161 -3.67 10.79 3.22
C PHE A 161 -3.75 9.43 3.90
N MET A 162 -4.56 8.55 3.33
CA MET A 162 -4.72 7.19 3.84
C MET A 162 -3.48 6.36 3.52
N ARG A 163 -3.12 5.47 4.43
CA ARG A 163 -2.02 4.51 4.25
C ARG A 163 -2.46 3.10 4.56
N LEU A 164 -1.99 2.15 3.77
CA LEU A 164 -1.95 0.74 4.12
C LEU A 164 -0.51 0.39 4.52
N GLN A 165 -0.32 0.09 5.79
CA GLN A 165 0.93 -0.37 6.37
C GLN A 165 1.04 -1.88 6.17
N PHE A 166 2.03 -2.31 5.41
CA PHE A 166 2.36 -3.71 5.16
C PHE A 166 3.45 -4.14 6.13
N GLY A 167 3.11 -4.91 7.16
CA GLY A 167 4.03 -5.35 8.20
C GLY A 167 5.11 -6.27 7.66
N ILE A 168 6.35 -5.88 7.90
CA ILE A 168 7.54 -6.66 7.50
C ILE A 168 8.41 -7.07 8.70
N GLY A 169 8.03 -6.66 9.92
CA GLY A 169 8.80 -6.91 11.14
C GLY A 169 10.12 -6.14 11.20
N ARG A 170 10.72 -6.15 12.36
CA ARG A 170 12.03 -5.52 12.57
C ARG A 170 13.17 -6.44 12.12
N PRO A 171 14.29 -5.88 11.65
CA PRO A 171 15.46 -6.69 11.30
C PRO A 171 15.97 -7.48 12.50
N PRO A 172 16.50 -8.71 12.29
CA PRO A 172 17.07 -9.50 13.36
C PRO A 172 18.40 -8.94 13.85
N GLY A 173 18.64 -9.00 15.17
CA GLY A 173 19.90 -8.63 15.79
C GLY A 173 20.26 -7.14 15.57
N LYS A 174 21.46 -6.88 15.05
CA LYS A 174 21.99 -5.53 14.81
C LYS A 174 21.94 -5.11 13.34
N MET A 175 21.22 -5.82 12.49
CA MET A 175 21.13 -5.50 11.07
C MET A 175 20.48 -4.12 10.88
N PRO A 176 21.07 -3.21 10.08
CA PRO A 176 20.46 -1.92 9.75
C PRO A 176 19.14 -2.12 8.99
N VAL A 177 18.14 -1.28 9.28
CA VAL A 177 16.83 -1.33 8.60
C VAL A 177 16.99 -1.18 7.08
N ALA A 178 17.87 -0.28 6.63
CA ALA A 178 18.13 -0.07 5.21
C ALA A 178 18.59 -1.35 4.48
N ASP A 179 19.45 -2.14 5.12
CA ASP A 179 19.92 -3.42 4.55
C ASP A 179 18.80 -4.47 4.56
N TYR A 180 18.00 -4.50 5.61
CA TYR A 180 16.89 -5.44 5.78
C TYR A 180 15.80 -5.26 4.73
N VAL A 181 15.35 -4.02 4.51
CA VAL A 181 14.26 -3.73 3.57
C VAL A 181 14.66 -3.96 2.12
N LEU A 182 15.94 -3.86 1.78
CA LEU A 182 16.50 -4.07 0.44
C LEU A 182 17.02 -5.50 0.21
N ARG A 183 16.97 -6.37 1.22
CA ARG A 183 17.37 -7.77 1.05
C ARG A 183 16.36 -8.52 0.20
N GLU A 184 16.85 -9.26 -0.80
CA GLU A 184 16.02 -10.11 -1.65
C GLU A 184 15.35 -11.22 -0.82
N LEU A 185 14.04 -11.38 -1.00
CA LEU A 185 13.24 -12.47 -0.47
C LEU A 185 13.34 -13.71 -1.35
N LYS A 186 13.42 -14.90 -0.73
CA LYS A 186 13.54 -16.19 -1.42
C LYS A 186 12.72 -17.27 -0.70
N GLY A 187 12.33 -18.32 -1.46
CA GLY A 187 11.60 -19.47 -0.91
C GLY A 187 10.34 -19.05 -0.17
N ASN A 188 10.07 -19.68 0.97
CA ASN A 188 8.86 -19.45 1.77
C ASN A 188 8.67 -17.99 2.16
N ASN A 189 9.74 -17.25 2.46
CA ASN A 189 9.62 -15.82 2.80
C ASN A 189 9.08 -14.98 1.64
N LEU A 190 9.41 -15.33 0.39
CA LEU A 190 8.83 -14.68 -0.78
C LEU A 190 7.38 -15.11 -0.98
N GLU A 191 7.07 -16.39 -0.79
CA GLU A 191 5.70 -16.90 -0.91
C GLU A 191 4.77 -16.25 0.10
N ASP A 192 5.16 -16.20 1.38
CA ASP A 192 4.39 -15.55 2.45
C ASP A 192 4.19 -14.04 2.19
N PHE A 193 5.22 -13.37 1.66
CA PHE A 193 5.14 -11.97 1.27
C PHE A 193 4.12 -11.75 0.14
N LEU A 194 4.11 -12.60 -0.89
CA LEU A 194 3.16 -12.51 -2.00
C LEU A 194 1.74 -12.86 -1.56
N VAL A 195 1.55 -13.85 -0.68
CA VAL A 195 0.24 -14.15 -0.07
C VAL A 195 -0.27 -12.96 0.74
N THR A 196 0.61 -12.30 1.49
CA THR A 196 0.25 -11.08 2.23
C THR A 196 -0.13 -9.95 1.27
N ALA A 197 0.55 -9.80 0.13
CA ALA A 197 0.21 -8.82 -0.89
C ALA A 197 -1.19 -9.07 -1.50
N GLN A 198 -1.55 -10.34 -1.73
CA GLN A 198 -2.91 -10.70 -2.17
C GLN A 198 -3.96 -10.37 -1.10
N THR A 199 -3.67 -10.66 0.18
CA THR A 199 -4.56 -10.31 1.30
C THR A 199 -4.71 -8.79 1.43
N ALA A 200 -3.63 -8.03 1.23
CA ALA A 200 -3.67 -6.58 1.23
C ALA A 200 -4.54 -6.03 0.10
N ALA A 201 -4.46 -6.62 -1.09
CA ALA A 201 -5.33 -6.27 -2.22
C ALA A 201 -6.81 -6.51 -1.89
N ASP A 202 -7.16 -7.65 -1.24
CA ASP A 202 -8.55 -7.91 -0.76
C ASP A 202 -9.02 -6.81 0.20
N GLN A 203 -8.18 -6.43 1.15
CA GLN A 203 -8.53 -5.41 2.14
C GLN A 203 -8.69 -4.01 1.53
N VAL A 204 -7.87 -3.66 0.52
CA VAL A 204 -8.02 -2.41 -0.24
C VAL A 204 -9.35 -2.39 -0.99
N GLU A 205 -9.70 -3.47 -1.68
CA GLU A 205 -11.01 -3.55 -2.35
C GLU A 205 -12.16 -3.46 -1.36
N GLN A 206 -12.06 -4.13 -0.20
CA GLN A 206 -13.07 -4.06 0.85
C GLN A 206 -13.20 -2.62 1.39
N LEU A 207 -12.08 -1.93 1.66
CA LEU A 207 -12.07 -0.53 2.08
C LEU A 207 -12.81 0.37 1.09
N LEU A 208 -12.55 0.20 -0.20
CA LEU A 208 -13.14 1.05 -1.25
C LEU A 208 -14.57 0.68 -1.61
N ARG A 209 -15.09 -0.44 -1.12
CA ARG A 209 -16.49 -0.86 -1.26
C ARG A 209 -17.36 -0.45 -0.06
N SER A 210 -16.76 0.09 0.99
CA SER A 210 -17.47 0.46 2.23
C SER A 210 -18.32 1.73 2.11
#